data_a25375c65a2c7705bfa68993910aaacf
#
_entry.id   a25375c65a2c7705bfa68993910aaacf
#
_cell.length_a   1.000
_cell.length_b   1.000
_cell.length_c   1.000
_cell.angle_alpha   90.00
_cell.angle_beta   90.00
_cell.angle_gamma   90.00
#
_symmetry.space_group_name_H-M   'P 1'
#
loop_
_entity.id
_entity.type
_entity.pdbx_description
1 polymer ?
#
loop_
_entity_poly.entity_id
_entity_poly.type
_entity_poly.pdbx_seq_one_letter_code
_entity_poly.pdbx_strand_id
1 'polypeptide(L)'
;MQKLNVLITGGTDGIGKAIARRFATTGANLILVGRNRTKGETAAGEIIRSSGHPAVDYLQADLSLLSEVRRTAERIRRSWDRMDILVHCAGGAFPLRRTVTAEGLEWVFAVQYFARFLLTRELLDSLGAAPAPKVANIAGGGGFHQVDFPNIQGERKYDMFGAINRAGTLNNLLTLDQTTRYPDITFYNYGPGMVRTAVMKSNWLMALVFNTAGRLISRTAEEASNDVVRLLMEEWPGGFYGPSLQRKKASASADDALKLKIYSDRLLESISG
;
A
#
# COMPACT_ATOMS: atom_id res chain seq x y z
N MET A 1 16.89 -2.98 22.87
CA MET A 1 15.70 -2.40 22.15
C MET A 1 14.81 -3.52 21.70
N GLN A 2 13.50 -3.39 21.85
CA GLN A 2 12.54 -4.39 21.37
C GLN A 2 12.52 -4.36 19.82
N LYS A 3 12.51 -5.55 19.19
CA LYS A 3 12.49 -5.65 17.72
C LYS A 3 11.14 -5.13 17.17
N LEU A 4 11.18 -4.41 16.05
CA LEU A 4 9.98 -3.95 15.36
C LEU A 4 9.31 -5.12 14.64
N ASN A 5 7.99 -5.19 14.66
CA ASN A 5 7.16 -6.06 13.83
C ASN A 5 6.62 -5.25 12.66
N VAL A 6 7.05 -5.59 11.44
CA VAL A 6 6.76 -4.84 10.21
C VAL A 6 6.04 -5.71 9.19
N LEU A 7 4.81 -5.35 8.86
CA LEU A 7 4.01 -5.98 7.82
C LEU A 7 4.12 -5.19 6.52
N ILE A 8 4.46 -5.86 5.41
CA ILE A 8 4.61 -5.22 4.10
C ILE A 8 3.74 -5.93 3.07
N THR A 9 2.64 -5.32 2.67
CA THR A 9 1.87 -5.82 1.53
C THR A 9 2.58 -5.47 0.22
N GLY A 10 2.61 -6.40 -0.75
CA GLY A 10 3.40 -6.22 -1.96
C GLY A 10 4.93 -6.26 -1.73
N GLY A 11 5.38 -6.89 -0.63
CA GLY A 11 6.79 -6.98 -0.23
C GLY A 11 7.67 -7.90 -1.09
N THR A 12 7.15 -8.47 -2.17
CA THR A 12 7.83 -9.48 -2.97
C THR A 12 8.55 -8.94 -4.20
N ASP A 13 8.36 -7.66 -4.54
CA ASP A 13 9.00 -7.00 -5.68
C ASP A 13 9.08 -5.47 -5.49
N GLY A 14 9.84 -4.81 -6.38
CA GLY A 14 9.90 -3.35 -6.49
C GLY A 14 10.15 -2.63 -5.16
N ILE A 15 9.38 -1.58 -4.90
CA ILE A 15 9.53 -0.73 -3.71
C ILE A 15 9.31 -1.53 -2.42
N GLY A 16 8.29 -2.40 -2.37
CA GLY A 16 8.00 -3.19 -1.17
C GLY A 16 9.13 -4.13 -0.78
N LYS A 17 9.75 -4.81 -1.76
CA LYS A 17 10.92 -5.67 -1.52
C LYS A 17 12.15 -4.85 -1.08
N ALA A 18 12.35 -3.67 -1.66
CA ALA A 18 13.45 -2.79 -1.26
C ALA A 18 13.27 -2.25 0.17
N ILE A 19 12.03 -1.91 0.57
CA ILE A 19 11.69 -1.56 1.97
C ILE A 19 11.98 -2.75 2.90
N ALA A 20 11.54 -3.95 2.53
CA ALA A 20 11.75 -5.16 3.33
C ALA A 20 13.25 -5.43 3.57
N ARG A 21 14.09 -5.32 2.53
CA ARG A 21 15.55 -5.46 2.68
C ARG A 21 16.14 -4.51 3.70
N ARG A 22 15.71 -3.23 3.66
CA ARG A 22 16.21 -2.22 4.61
C ARG A 22 15.76 -2.51 6.05
N PHE A 23 14.51 -2.91 6.26
CA PHE A 23 14.06 -3.30 7.60
C PHE A 23 14.74 -4.57 8.10
N ALA A 24 15.04 -5.54 7.23
CA ALA A 24 15.78 -6.73 7.62
C ALA A 24 17.18 -6.38 8.18
N THR A 25 17.87 -5.37 7.63
CA THR A 25 19.18 -4.94 8.15
C THR A 25 19.11 -4.26 9.51
N THR A 26 17.93 -3.79 9.94
CA THR A 26 17.72 -3.26 11.30
C THR A 26 17.38 -4.34 12.32
N GLY A 27 17.24 -5.59 11.90
CA GLY A 27 16.83 -6.70 12.76
C GLY A 27 15.33 -6.75 13.05
N ALA A 28 14.49 -6.10 12.25
CA ALA A 28 13.02 -6.13 12.38
C ALA A 28 12.45 -7.49 11.98
N ASN A 29 11.43 -7.98 12.68
CA ASN A 29 10.63 -9.12 12.25
C ASN A 29 9.73 -8.69 11.09
N LEU A 30 9.74 -9.44 9.99
CA LEU A 30 9.04 -9.08 8.76
C LEU A 30 8.03 -10.14 8.37
N ILE A 31 6.84 -9.70 7.98
CA ILE A 31 5.91 -10.53 7.18
C ILE A 31 5.68 -9.82 5.86
N LEU A 32 5.99 -10.53 4.76
CA LEU A 32 5.75 -10.08 3.39
C LEU A 32 4.47 -10.70 2.88
N VAL A 33 3.56 -9.89 2.33
CA VAL A 33 2.32 -10.39 1.73
C VAL A 33 2.36 -10.23 0.22
N GLY A 34 1.95 -11.28 -0.52
CA GLY A 34 1.86 -11.24 -1.97
C GLY A 34 1.09 -12.42 -2.56
N ARG A 35 0.70 -12.34 -3.84
CA ARG A 35 -0.15 -13.35 -4.50
C ARG A 35 0.61 -14.60 -4.95
N ASN A 36 1.83 -14.43 -5.42
CA ASN A 36 2.60 -15.50 -6.05
C ASN A 36 3.52 -16.14 -5.02
N ARG A 37 3.26 -17.41 -4.70
CA ARG A 37 3.98 -18.18 -3.69
C ARG A 37 5.47 -18.28 -3.99
N THR A 38 5.82 -18.76 -5.17
CA THR A 38 7.23 -18.95 -5.57
C THR A 38 8.02 -17.64 -5.51
N LYS A 39 7.44 -16.55 -6.04
CA LYS A 39 8.07 -15.21 -5.99
C LYS A 39 8.23 -14.72 -4.56
N GLY A 40 7.25 -14.97 -3.71
CA GLY A 40 7.27 -14.57 -2.31
C GLY A 40 8.33 -15.31 -1.49
N GLU A 41 8.34 -16.62 -1.59
CA GLU A 41 9.35 -17.47 -0.93
C GLU A 41 10.77 -17.15 -1.41
N THR A 42 10.94 -16.93 -2.71
CA THR A 42 12.22 -16.48 -3.28
C THR A 42 12.64 -15.13 -2.72
N ALA A 43 11.73 -14.14 -2.65
CA ALA A 43 12.03 -12.82 -2.13
C ALA A 43 12.42 -12.85 -0.65
N ALA A 44 11.69 -13.61 0.19
CA ALA A 44 12.02 -13.80 1.60
C ALA A 44 13.41 -14.45 1.77
N GLY A 45 13.68 -15.54 1.03
CA GLY A 45 14.98 -16.21 1.06
C GLY A 45 16.15 -15.32 0.61
N GLU A 46 15.96 -14.47 -0.40
CA GLU A 46 16.97 -13.51 -0.82
C GLU A 46 17.22 -12.43 0.25
N ILE A 47 16.17 -11.94 0.91
CA ILE A 47 16.29 -10.95 1.98
C ILE A 47 17.03 -11.56 3.18
N ILE A 48 16.68 -12.78 3.60
CA ILE A 48 17.37 -13.52 4.67
C ILE A 48 18.86 -13.64 4.34
N ARG A 49 19.21 -14.11 3.14
CA ARG A 49 20.62 -14.30 2.74
C ARG A 49 21.39 -12.98 2.71
N SER A 50 20.77 -11.92 2.22
CA SER A 50 21.47 -10.62 2.07
C SER A 50 21.61 -9.84 3.36
N SER A 51 20.69 -10.00 4.32
CA SER A 51 20.72 -9.30 5.61
C SER A 51 21.34 -10.12 6.74
N GLY A 52 21.44 -11.43 6.57
CA GLY A 52 21.78 -12.36 7.67
C GLY A 52 20.69 -12.50 8.74
N HIS A 53 19.51 -11.89 8.53
CA HIS A 53 18.43 -11.87 9.52
C HIS A 53 17.35 -12.91 9.18
N PRO A 54 17.10 -13.92 10.06
CA PRO A 54 16.23 -15.04 9.73
C PRO A 54 14.73 -14.74 9.85
N ALA A 55 14.33 -13.69 10.58
CA ALA A 55 12.94 -13.40 10.88
C ALA A 55 12.25 -12.63 9.73
N VAL A 56 12.17 -13.26 8.56
CA VAL A 56 11.47 -12.77 7.37
C VAL A 56 10.55 -13.87 6.87
N ASP A 57 9.26 -13.70 7.12
CA ASP A 57 8.23 -14.64 6.71
C ASP A 57 7.50 -14.14 5.46
N TYR A 58 6.93 -15.09 4.71
CA TYR A 58 6.06 -14.80 3.58
C TYR A 58 4.67 -15.38 3.79
N LEU A 59 3.67 -14.56 3.54
CA LEU A 59 2.26 -14.93 3.58
C LEU A 59 1.64 -14.77 2.18
N GLN A 60 1.19 -15.88 1.60
CA GLN A 60 0.45 -15.83 0.34
C GLN A 60 -0.97 -15.33 0.58
N ALA A 61 -1.36 -14.25 -0.13
CA ALA A 61 -2.73 -13.76 -0.17
C ALA A 61 -2.99 -12.93 -1.44
N ASP A 62 -4.17 -13.07 -2.02
CA ASP A 62 -4.68 -12.18 -3.04
C ASP A 62 -5.52 -11.06 -2.39
N LEU A 63 -4.90 -9.91 -2.20
CA LEU A 63 -5.55 -8.76 -1.58
C LEU A 63 -6.60 -8.08 -2.47
N SER A 64 -6.91 -8.62 -3.65
CA SER A 64 -8.09 -8.21 -4.41
C SER A 64 -9.39 -8.84 -3.89
N LEU A 65 -9.28 -9.83 -2.99
CA LEU A 65 -10.39 -10.52 -2.34
C LEU A 65 -10.45 -10.13 -0.86
N LEU A 66 -11.59 -9.64 -0.39
CA LEU A 66 -11.79 -9.19 0.99
C LEU A 66 -11.71 -10.34 1.99
N SER A 67 -12.19 -11.51 1.58
CA SER A 67 -12.05 -12.75 2.34
C SER A 67 -10.57 -13.08 2.62
N GLU A 68 -9.68 -12.89 1.64
CA GLU A 68 -8.24 -13.07 1.81
C GLU A 68 -7.61 -11.96 2.66
N VAL A 69 -8.10 -10.72 2.57
CA VAL A 69 -7.66 -9.61 3.44
C VAL A 69 -7.96 -9.93 4.90
N ARG A 70 -9.20 -10.38 5.21
CA ARG A 70 -9.59 -10.78 6.59
C ARG A 70 -8.76 -11.95 7.09
N ARG A 71 -8.58 -13.00 6.25
CA ARG A 71 -7.73 -14.15 6.59
C ARG A 71 -6.28 -13.73 6.85
N THR A 72 -5.77 -12.78 6.07
CA THR A 72 -4.43 -12.22 6.27
C THR A 72 -4.33 -11.54 7.63
N ALA A 73 -5.27 -10.66 7.96
CA ALA A 73 -5.30 -9.99 9.27
C ALA A 73 -5.37 -10.99 10.43
N GLU A 74 -6.22 -12.02 10.33
CA GLU A 74 -6.32 -13.06 11.35
C GLU A 74 -4.99 -13.79 11.57
N ARG A 75 -4.28 -14.15 10.48
CA ARG A 75 -2.98 -14.80 10.58
C ARG A 75 -1.93 -13.89 11.21
N ILE A 76 -1.95 -12.58 10.90
CA ILE A 76 -1.05 -11.61 11.52
C ILE A 76 -1.32 -11.50 13.02
N ARG A 77 -2.58 -11.39 13.45
CA ARG A 77 -2.95 -11.34 14.89
C ARG A 77 -2.54 -12.60 15.66
N ARG A 78 -2.51 -13.76 15.00
CA ARG A 78 -2.01 -15.00 15.60
C ARG A 78 -0.48 -15.06 15.68
N SER A 79 0.22 -14.34 14.80
CA SER A 79 1.69 -14.34 14.75
C SER A 79 2.29 -13.29 15.66
N TRP A 80 1.61 -12.16 15.85
CA TRP A 80 2.11 -11.01 16.61
C TRP A 80 1.03 -10.39 17.46
N ASP A 81 1.30 -10.25 18.76
CA ASP A 81 0.43 -9.53 19.71
C ASP A 81 0.43 -8.01 19.43
N ARG A 82 1.48 -7.52 18.79
CA ARG A 82 1.70 -6.12 18.48
C ARG A 82 2.28 -5.95 17.07
N MET A 83 1.86 -4.92 16.38
CA MET A 83 2.42 -4.52 15.09
C MET A 83 2.88 -3.06 15.15
N ASP A 84 4.18 -2.82 14.92
CA ASP A 84 4.76 -1.49 14.99
C ASP A 84 4.61 -0.70 13.69
N ILE A 85 4.72 -1.39 12.54
CA ILE A 85 4.68 -0.75 11.22
C ILE A 85 3.87 -1.59 10.23
N LEU A 86 2.94 -0.90 9.52
CA LEU A 86 2.20 -1.44 8.38
C LEU A 86 2.53 -0.67 7.12
N VAL A 87 3.04 -1.35 6.09
CA VAL A 87 3.34 -0.74 4.78
C VAL A 87 2.41 -1.32 3.73
N HIS A 88 1.51 -0.50 3.21
CA HIS A 88 0.66 -0.81 2.08
C HIS A 88 1.39 -0.48 0.77
N CYS A 89 2.03 -1.49 0.17
CA CYS A 89 2.73 -1.39 -1.10
C CYS A 89 2.17 -2.33 -2.19
N ALA A 90 1.14 -3.13 -1.86
CA ALA A 90 0.44 -3.94 -2.85
C ALA A 90 -0.25 -3.06 -3.90
N GLY A 91 -0.09 -3.44 -5.17
CA GLY A 91 -0.62 -2.67 -6.31
C GLY A 91 0.34 -2.68 -7.50
N GLY A 92 0.25 -1.65 -8.34
CA GLY A 92 1.17 -1.42 -9.46
C GLY A 92 0.79 -2.11 -10.78
N ALA A 93 -0.15 -3.05 -10.81
CA ALA A 93 -0.77 -3.50 -12.04
C ALA A 93 -2.02 -2.64 -12.30
N PHE A 94 -2.17 -2.16 -13.54
CA PHE A 94 -3.32 -1.37 -13.94
C PHE A 94 -3.88 -1.98 -15.23
N PRO A 95 -5.01 -2.72 -15.13
CA PRO A 95 -5.67 -3.29 -16.30
C PRO A 95 -6.07 -2.19 -17.31
N LEU A 96 -5.90 -2.46 -18.60
CA LEU A 96 -6.35 -1.54 -19.67
C LEU A 96 -7.88 -1.45 -19.76
N ARG A 97 -8.58 -2.51 -19.32
CA ARG A 97 -10.04 -2.60 -19.27
C ARG A 97 -10.49 -2.84 -17.83
N ARG A 98 -11.70 -2.40 -17.52
CA ARG A 98 -12.32 -2.68 -16.23
C ARG A 98 -12.34 -4.18 -15.97
N THR A 99 -11.71 -4.59 -14.89
CA THR A 99 -11.66 -5.97 -14.41
C THR A 99 -12.34 -6.03 -13.06
N VAL A 100 -13.22 -7.01 -12.87
CA VAL A 100 -13.97 -7.20 -11.63
C VAL A 100 -13.45 -8.44 -10.94
N THR A 101 -13.28 -8.37 -9.63
CA THR A 101 -12.86 -9.50 -8.79
C THR A 101 -14.00 -10.50 -8.61
N ALA A 102 -13.70 -11.70 -8.09
CA ALA A 102 -14.72 -12.69 -7.79
C ALA A 102 -15.75 -12.21 -6.74
N GLU A 103 -15.41 -11.20 -5.94
CA GLU A 103 -16.29 -10.57 -4.94
C GLU A 103 -17.00 -9.31 -5.48
N GLY A 104 -17.00 -9.09 -6.81
CA GLY A 104 -17.76 -8.02 -7.46
C GLY A 104 -17.11 -6.63 -7.46
N LEU A 105 -15.89 -6.47 -6.96
CA LEU A 105 -15.21 -5.18 -6.90
C LEU A 105 -14.34 -4.91 -8.12
N GLU A 106 -14.24 -3.64 -8.56
CA GLU A 106 -13.24 -3.26 -9.55
C GLU A 106 -11.83 -3.49 -8.98
N TRP A 107 -10.97 -4.11 -9.77
CA TRP A 107 -9.70 -4.66 -9.30
C TRP A 107 -8.73 -3.61 -8.72
N VAL A 108 -8.61 -2.43 -9.36
CA VAL A 108 -7.73 -1.35 -8.85
C VAL A 108 -8.29 -0.77 -7.56
N PHE A 109 -9.61 -0.54 -7.50
CA PHE A 109 -10.31 -0.13 -6.29
C PHE A 109 -10.10 -1.15 -5.16
N ALA A 110 -10.30 -2.44 -5.44
CA ALA A 110 -10.14 -3.51 -4.46
C ALA A 110 -8.72 -3.55 -3.87
N VAL A 111 -7.68 -3.63 -4.73
CA VAL A 111 -6.29 -3.81 -4.27
C VAL A 111 -5.69 -2.53 -3.71
N GLN A 112 -5.90 -1.39 -4.38
CA GLN A 112 -5.16 -0.18 -4.06
C GLN A 112 -5.86 0.74 -3.06
N TYR A 113 -7.13 0.50 -2.79
CA TYR A 113 -7.86 1.26 -1.79
C TYR A 113 -8.51 0.36 -0.74
N PHE A 114 -9.44 -0.50 -1.15
CA PHE A 114 -10.32 -1.18 -0.22
C PHE A 114 -9.60 -2.22 0.65
N ALA A 115 -8.61 -2.92 0.09
CA ALA A 115 -7.75 -3.81 0.87
C ALA A 115 -6.95 -3.07 1.94
N ARG A 116 -6.48 -1.85 1.65
CA ARG A 116 -5.76 -1.01 2.63
C ARG A 116 -6.67 -0.55 3.75
N PHE A 117 -7.87 -0.08 3.39
CA PHE A 117 -8.91 0.30 4.34
C PHE A 117 -9.25 -0.86 5.27
N LEU A 118 -9.58 -2.03 4.71
CA LEU A 118 -9.99 -3.21 5.48
C LEU A 118 -8.84 -3.77 6.32
N LEU A 119 -7.65 -3.97 5.73
CA LEU A 119 -6.52 -4.55 6.47
C LEU A 119 -6.09 -3.66 7.64
N THR A 120 -6.03 -2.33 7.45
CA THR A 120 -5.75 -1.41 8.55
C THR A 120 -6.81 -1.52 9.64
N ARG A 121 -8.09 -1.51 9.27
CA ARG A 121 -9.22 -1.65 10.22
C ARG A 121 -9.15 -2.94 11.03
N GLU A 122 -8.85 -4.06 10.39
CA GLU A 122 -8.72 -5.37 11.03
C GLU A 122 -7.51 -5.48 11.97
N LEU A 123 -6.52 -4.62 11.81
CA LEU A 123 -5.27 -4.64 12.59
C LEU A 123 -5.12 -3.46 13.55
N LEU A 124 -6.19 -2.68 13.79
CA LEU A 124 -6.15 -1.51 14.68
C LEU A 124 -5.72 -1.87 16.11
N ASP A 125 -6.22 -2.97 16.65
CA ASP A 125 -5.85 -3.40 18.01
C ASP A 125 -4.37 -3.78 18.08
N SER A 126 -3.84 -4.47 17.07
CA SER A 126 -2.41 -4.82 17.01
C SER A 126 -1.52 -3.58 16.84
N LEU A 127 -1.98 -2.59 16.06
CA LEU A 127 -1.31 -1.29 15.92
C LEU A 127 -1.37 -0.51 17.24
N GLY A 128 -2.54 -0.42 17.86
CA GLY A 128 -2.73 0.29 19.14
C GLY A 128 -1.92 -0.30 20.31
N ALA A 129 -1.49 -1.56 20.21
CA ALA A 129 -0.60 -2.18 21.20
C ALA A 129 0.87 -1.74 21.05
N ALA A 130 1.23 -1.06 19.96
CA ALA A 130 2.59 -0.56 19.76
C ALA A 130 2.78 0.84 20.39
N PRO A 131 3.98 1.17 20.91
CA PRO A 131 4.22 2.45 21.56
C PRO A 131 4.22 3.65 20.59
N ALA A 132 4.53 3.42 19.30
CA ALA A 132 4.55 4.45 18.27
C ALA A 132 4.19 3.83 16.89
N PRO A 133 2.92 3.42 16.71
CA PRO A 133 2.52 2.71 15.51
C PRO A 133 2.50 3.61 14.27
N LYS A 134 2.97 3.07 13.16
CA LYS A 134 3.05 3.82 11.89
C LYS A 134 2.45 3.03 10.74
N VAL A 135 1.67 3.70 9.91
CA VAL A 135 1.09 3.13 8.69
C VAL A 135 1.51 3.96 7.48
N ALA A 136 2.08 3.32 6.47
CA ALA A 136 2.46 3.98 5.22
C ALA A 136 1.68 3.44 4.03
N ASN A 137 0.92 4.30 3.36
CA ASN A 137 0.28 4.03 2.07
C ASN A 137 1.24 4.45 0.95
N ILE A 138 1.80 3.49 0.22
CA ILE A 138 2.61 3.78 -0.97
C ILE A 138 1.64 3.87 -2.15
N ALA A 139 1.28 5.10 -2.51
CA ALA A 139 0.29 5.39 -3.53
C ALA A 139 0.91 6.22 -4.65
N GLY A 140 0.90 5.69 -5.87
CA GLY A 140 1.37 6.43 -7.05
C GLY A 140 0.26 7.29 -7.66
N GLY A 141 0.65 8.47 -8.18
CA GLY A 141 -0.08 9.14 -9.25
C GLY A 141 -1.36 9.89 -8.93
N GLY A 142 -1.73 10.09 -7.70
CA GLY A 142 -2.94 10.85 -7.40
C GLY A 142 -2.69 12.36 -7.29
N GLY A 143 -3.08 13.11 -8.31
CA GLY A 143 -3.50 14.50 -8.07
C GLY A 143 -4.76 14.48 -7.20
N PHE A 144 -5.07 15.59 -6.56
CA PHE A 144 -6.30 15.72 -5.81
C PHE A 144 -7.42 16.05 -6.79
N HIS A 145 -8.13 15.02 -7.22
CA HIS A 145 -9.30 15.15 -8.08
C HIS A 145 -10.56 14.98 -7.25
N GLN A 146 -11.62 15.64 -7.65
CA GLN A 146 -12.94 15.38 -7.10
C GLN A 146 -13.32 13.93 -7.33
N VAL A 147 -13.84 13.26 -6.30
CA VAL A 147 -14.28 11.87 -6.42
C VAL A 147 -15.66 11.82 -7.07
N ASP A 148 -15.75 11.13 -8.19
CA ASP A 148 -17.03 10.76 -8.79
C ASP A 148 -17.56 9.49 -8.08
N PHE A 149 -18.24 9.70 -6.95
CA PHE A 149 -18.80 8.60 -6.15
C PHE A 149 -19.72 7.66 -6.94
N PRO A 150 -20.62 8.16 -7.84
CA PRO A 150 -21.41 7.30 -8.70
C PRO A 150 -20.61 6.45 -9.70
N ASN A 151 -19.31 6.71 -9.85
CA ASN A 151 -18.40 5.99 -10.75
C ASN A 151 -17.11 5.56 -10.02
N ILE A 152 -17.19 5.38 -8.71
CA ILE A 152 -16.00 5.14 -7.86
C ILE A 152 -15.26 3.85 -8.24
N GLN A 153 -15.95 2.88 -8.81
CA GLN A 153 -15.41 1.63 -9.33
C GLN A 153 -15.39 1.57 -10.88
N GLY A 154 -15.53 2.70 -11.56
CA GLY A 154 -15.46 2.78 -13.02
C GLY A 154 -16.62 2.10 -13.75
N GLU A 155 -17.81 2.06 -13.14
CA GLU A 155 -18.99 1.36 -13.68
C GLU A 155 -19.52 2.03 -14.95
N ARG A 156 -19.49 3.37 -14.99
CA ARG A 156 -20.00 4.17 -16.12
C ARG A 156 -18.94 4.41 -17.16
N LYS A 157 -17.71 4.68 -16.72
CA LYS A 157 -16.56 4.96 -17.60
C LYS A 157 -15.28 4.50 -16.92
N TYR A 158 -14.52 3.67 -17.60
CA TYR A 158 -13.23 3.18 -17.15
C TYR A 158 -12.16 3.46 -18.20
N ASP A 159 -11.06 3.99 -17.74
CA ASP A 159 -9.77 4.00 -18.42
C ASP A 159 -8.65 3.81 -17.38
N MET A 160 -7.52 3.31 -17.82
CA MET A 160 -6.39 2.97 -16.94
C MET A 160 -5.86 4.19 -16.17
N PHE A 161 -5.73 5.34 -16.82
CA PHE A 161 -5.22 6.55 -16.17
C PHE A 161 -6.22 7.12 -15.16
N GLY A 162 -7.51 7.08 -15.49
CA GLY A 162 -8.60 7.40 -14.57
C GLY A 162 -8.59 6.50 -13.33
N ALA A 163 -8.35 5.19 -13.51
CA ALA A 163 -8.24 4.25 -12.39
C ALA A 163 -7.02 4.53 -11.50
N ILE A 164 -5.86 4.88 -12.08
CA ILE A 164 -4.64 5.28 -11.36
C ILE A 164 -4.91 6.55 -10.53
N ASN A 165 -5.46 7.58 -11.15
CA ASN A 165 -5.74 8.85 -10.49
C ASN A 165 -6.78 8.68 -9.37
N ARG A 166 -7.83 7.92 -9.61
CA ARG A 166 -8.86 7.59 -8.63
C ARG A 166 -8.26 6.86 -7.43
N ALA A 167 -7.45 5.82 -7.65
CA ALA A 167 -6.78 5.10 -6.57
C ALA A 167 -5.90 6.04 -5.72
N GLY A 168 -5.14 6.94 -6.35
CA GLY A 168 -4.35 7.94 -5.64
C GLY A 168 -5.21 8.89 -4.80
N THR A 169 -6.32 9.41 -5.35
CA THR A 169 -7.25 10.28 -4.64
C THR A 169 -7.90 9.55 -3.45
N LEU A 170 -8.35 8.30 -3.65
CA LEU A 170 -8.94 7.50 -2.57
C LEU A 170 -7.95 7.23 -1.43
N ASN A 171 -6.67 7.01 -1.74
CA ASN A 171 -5.63 6.86 -0.71
C ASN A 171 -5.35 8.18 0.04
N ASN A 172 -5.48 9.32 -0.62
CA ASN A 172 -5.37 10.62 0.06
C ASN A 172 -6.53 10.80 1.06
N LEU A 173 -7.76 10.51 0.64
CA LEU A 173 -8.95 10.58 1.51
C LEU A 173 -8.87 9.58 2.66
N LEU A 174 -8.42 8.35 2.40
CA LEU A 174 -8.19 7.32 3.42
C LEU A 174 -7.21 7.80 4.48
N THR A 175 -6.07 8.34 4.06
CA THR A 175 -5.05 8.83 4.98
C THR A 175 -5.58 10.01 5.82
N LEU A 176 -6.35 10.91 5.24
CA LEU A 176 -6.98 12.02 5.95
C LEU A 176 -7.98 11.54 7.01
N ASP A 177 -8.90 10.63 6.64
CA ASP A 177 -9.87 10.02 7.59
C ASP A 177 -9.16 9.29 8.72
N GLN A 178 -8.18 8.44 8.40
CA GLN A 178 -7.45 7.65 9.38
C GLN A 178 -6.64 8.53 10.35
N THR A 179 -5.97 9.58 9.86
CA THR A 179 -5.21 10.52 10.70
C THR A 179 -6.11 11.24 11.70
N THR A 180 -7.33 11.58 11.28
CA THR A 180 -8.30 12.26 12.16
C THR A 180 -8.92 11.30 13.18
N ARG A 181 -9.19 10.06 12.75
CA ARG A 181 -9.93 9.07 13.55
C ARG A 181 -9.05 8.34 14.56
N TYR A 182 -7.78 8.13 14.24
CA TYR A 182 -6.82 7.37 15.05
C TYR A 182 -5.58 8.20 15.36
N PRO A 183 -5.70 9.20 16.26
CA PRO A 183 -4.62 10.16 16.53
C PRO A 183 -3.36 9.52 17.13
N ASP A 184 -3.48 8.34 17.74
CA ASP A 184 -2.37 7.61 18.34
C ASP A 184 -1.57 6.80 17.29
N ILE A 185 -2.04 6.73 16.04
CA ILE A 185 -1.36 6.06 14.93
C ILE A 185 -0.89 7.10 13.92
N THR A 186 0.39 7.07 13.56
CA THR A 186 0.90 7.99 12.54
C THR A 186 0.67 7.42 11.14
N PHE A 187 -0.11 8.13 10.32
CA PHE A 187 -0.40 7.75 8.94
C PHE A 187 0.38 8.59 7.94
N TYR A 188 1.00 7.91 6.98
CA TYR A 188 1.70 8.52 5.87
C TYR A 188 1.08 8.09 4.53
N ASN A 189 0.94 9.03 3.60
CA ASN A 189 0.72 8.74 2.20
C ASN A 189 1.96 9.21 1.42
N TYR A 190 2.69 8.25 0.84
CA TYR A 190 3.89 8.53 0.09
C TYR A 190 3.70 8.26 -1.39
N GLY A 191 3.81 9.32 -2.19
CA GLY A 191 3.83 9.25 -3.65
C GLY A 191 5.26 9.16 -4.18
N PRO A 192 5.74 7.98 -4.61
CA PRO A 192 7.13 7.79 -5.02
C PRO A 192 7.51 8.53 -6.31
N GLY A 193 6.54 9.11 -7.00
CA GLY A 193 6.71 9.60 -8.36
C GLY A 193 6.81 8.45 -9.36
N MET A 194 7.50 8.69 -10.46
CA MET A 194 7.73 7.68 -11.49
C MET A 194 8.88 6.77 -11.07
N VAL A 195 8.57 5.49 -10.80
CA VAL A 195 9.55 4.50 -10.35
C VAL A 195 9.71 3.39 -11.37
N ARG A 196 10.96 3.04 -11.68
CA ARG A 196 11.27 1.89 -12.55
C ARG A 196 10.95 0.59 -11.82
N THR A 197 9.81 -0.02 -12.15
CA THR A 197 9.39 -1.32 -11.62
C THR A 197 9.11 -2.30 -12.75
N ALA A 198 9.06 -3.60 -12.43
CA ALA A 198 8.76 -4.65 -13.42
C ALA A 198 7.37 -4.48 -14.09
N VAL A 199 6.45 -3.74 -13.45
CA VAL A 199 5.12 -3.41 -14.00
C VAL A 199 5.22 -2.61 -15.31
N MET A 200 6.23 -1.76 -15.45
CA MET A 200 6.46 -0.99 -16.68
C MET A 200 6.97 -1.85 -17.85
N LYS A 201 7.48 -3.06 -17.57
CA LYS A 201 7.98 -3.98 -18.58
C LYS A 201 6.89 -4.86 -19.21
N SER A 202 5.70 -4.94 -18.60
CA SER A 202 4.62 -5.80 -19.06
C SER A 202 3.85 -5.25 -20.27
N ASN A 203 4.01 -3.95 -20.59
CA ASN A 203 3.39 -3.31 -21.74
C ASN A 203 4.49 -2.73 -22.64
N TRP A 204 4.72 -3.34 -23.84
CA TRP A 204 5.79 -2.98 -24.74
C TRP A 204 5.75 -1.50 -25.20
N LEU A 205 4.55 -0.94 -25.34
CA LEU A 205 4.35 0.46 -25.75
C LEU A 205 4.74 1.42 -24.61
N MET A 206 4.39 1.09 -23.38
CA MET A 206 4.83 1.82 -22.20
C MET A 206 6.34 1.67 -21.99
N ALA A 207 6.89 0.48 -22.21
CA ALA A 207 8.32 0.22 -22.16
C ALA A 207 9.11 1.05 -23.19
N LEU A 208 8.57 1.28 -24.39
CA LEU A 208 9.21 2.09 -25.44
C LEU A 208 9.25 3.58 -25.05
N VAL A 209 8.13 4.12 -24.58
CA VAL A 209 8.03 5.53 -24.14
C VAL A 209 8.94 5.79 -22.91
N PHE A 210 9.04 4.83 -21.98
CA PHE A 210 9.81 4.97 -20.76
C PHE A 210 11.30 4.62 -20.90
N ASN A 211 11.69 3.83 -21.91
CA ASN A 211 13.11 3.47 -22.15
C ASN A 211 13.93 4.61 -22.77
N THR A 212 13.30 5.62 -23.36
CA THR A 212 14.00 6.76 -23.94
C THR A 212 14.07 7.97 -22.98
N ALA A 213 12.98 8.70 -22.81
CA ALA A 213 12.93 9.91 -21.98
C ALA A 213 12.68 9.62 -20.48
N GLY A 214 11.93 8.55 -20.16
CA GLY A 214 11.60 8.19 -18.79
C GLY A 214 12.78 7.70 -17.94
N ARG A 215 13.87 7.28 -18.57
CA ARG A 215 15.07 6.77 -17.87
C ARG A 215 15.81 7.85 -17.09
N LEU A 216 15.73 9.10 -17.53
CA LEU A 216 16.37 10.25 -16.87
C LEU A 216 15.52 10.83 -15.72
N ILE A 217 14.22 10.55 -15.70
CA ILE A 217 13.27 11.18 -14.74
C ILE A 217 12.75 10.16 -13.71
N SER A 218 12.93 8.84 -13.94
CA SER A 218 12.39 7.80 -13.07
C SER A 218 13.37 7.40 -11.97
N ARG A 219 12.86 7.36 -10.74
CA ARG A 219 13.59 6.88 -9.57
C ARG A 219 13.73 5.35 -9.57
N THR A 220 14.69 4.84 -8.83
CA THR A 220 14.82 3.41 -8.54
C THR A 220 13.91 3.01 -7.36
N ALA A 221 13.61 1.72 -7.24
CA ALA A 221 12.92 1.19 -6.07
C ALA A 221 13.72 1.41 -4.77
N GLU A 222 15.04 1.37 -4.86
CA GLU A 222 15.94 1.61 -3.73
C GLU A 222 15.90 3.07 -3.24
N GLU A 223 15.87 4.05 -4.13
CA GLU A 223 15.72 5.47 -3.78
C GLU A 223 14.35 5.74 -3.13
N ALA A 224 13.27 5.19 -3.70
CA ALA A 224 11.94 5.32 -3.13
C ALA A 224 11.83 4.63 -1.77
N SER A 225 12.43 3.45 -1.60
CA SER A 225 12.44 2.73 -0.32
C SER A 225 13.19 3.48 0.77
N ASN A 226 14.25 4.21 0.42
CA ASN A 226 15.00 5.02 1.37
C ASN A 226 14.12 6.11 2.01
N ASP A 227 13.33 6.81 1.19
CA ASP A 227 12.40 7.83 1.68
C ASP A 227 11.35 7.20 2.63
N VAL A 228 10.77 6.05 2.25
CA VAL A 228 9.76 5.38 3.06
C VAL A 228 10.32 4.91 4.40
N VAL A 229 11.51 4.30 4.38
CA VAL A 229 12.13 3.83 5.64
C VAL A 229 12.50 5.01 6.54
N ARG A 230 12.95 6.12 5.99
CA ARG A 230 13.19 7.35 6.77
C ARG A 230 11.90 7.89 7.40
N LEU A 231 10.76 7.94 6.66
CA LEU A 231 9.47 8.31 7.22
C LEU A 231 9.06 7.42 8.39
N LEU A 232 9.38 6.13 8.31
CA LEU A 232 8.97 5.14 9.29
C LEU A 232 9.93 5.00 10.48
N MET A 233 11.21 5.33 10.31
CA MET A 233 12.24 5.17 11.35
C MET A 233 12.61 6.47 12.06
N GLU A 234 12.46 7.60 11.39
CA GLU A 234 12.70 8.93 11.95
C GLU A 234 11.38 9.55 12.45
N GLU A 235 11.48 10.70 13.12
CA GLU A 235 10.31 11.46 13.57
C GLU A 235 9.84 12.44 12.49
N TRP A 236 8.84 12.04 11.73
CA TRP A 236 8.17 12.88 10.75
C TRP A 236 6.70 13.05 11.13
N PRO A 237 6.11 14.24 10.97
CA PRO A 237 4.68 14.42 11.14
C PRO A 237 3.89 13.55 10.16
N GLY A 238 2.78 12.99 10.60
CA GLY A 238 1.86 12.29 9.70
C GLY A 238 1.40 13.17 8.54
N GLY A 239 1.03 12.56 7.42
CA GLY A 239 0.52 13.29 6.26
C GLY A 239 1.04 12.83 4.90
N PHE A 240 1.17 13.76 3.98
CA PHE A 240 1.40 13.51 2.56
C PHE A 240 2.81 13.89 2.15
N TYR A 241 3.51 12.96 1.51
CA TYR A 241 4.89 13.14 1.08
C TYR A 241 5.09 12.72 -0.38
N GLY A 242 5.92 13.46 -1.07
CA GLY A 242 6.42 13.13 -2.41
C GLY A 242 7.86 12.63 -2.39
N PRO A 243 8.46 12.52 -3.58
CA PRO A 243 9.87 12.17 -3.71
C PRO A 243 10.77 13.06 -2.85
N SER A 244 11.84 12.47 -2.30
CA SER A 244 12.79 13.15 -1.40
C SER A 244 12.14 13.78 -0.16
N LEU A 245 11.04 13.16 0.30
CA LEU A 245 10.26 13.58 1.48
C LEU A 245 9.70 15.01 1.40
N GLN A 246 9.45 15.50 0.20
CA GLN A 246 8.78 16.77 0.01
C GLN A 246 7.36 16.69 0.58
N ARG A 247 7.09 17.44 1.65
CA ARG A 247 5.76 17.50 2.25
C ARG A 247 4.77 18.15 1.29
N LYS A 248 3.62 17.51 1.09
CA LYS A 248 2.54 17.98 0.24
C LYS A 248 1.37 18.45 1.10
N LYS A 249 0.64 19.46 0.66
CA LYS A 249 -0.62 19.83 1.32
C LYS A 249 -1.69 18.80 0.96
N ALA A 250 -2.50 18.41 1.95
CA ALA A 250 -3.74 17.71 1.66
C ALA A 250 -4.67 18.68 0.93
N SER A 251 -5.06 18.36 -0.29
CA SER A 251 -6.12 19.10 -0.99
C SER A 251 -7.44 18.31 -0.95
N ALA A 252 -7.47 17.20 -0.19
CA ALA A 252 -8.65 16.39 -0.01
C ALA A 252 -9.61 17.05 0.97
N SER A 253 -10.92 17.04 0.65
CA SER A 253 -11.98 17.52 1.51
C SER A 253 -12.24 16.52 2.65
N ALA A 254 -12.37 17.01 3.88
CA ALA A 254 -12.78 16.19 5.01
C ALA A 254 -14.20 15.58 4.80
N ASP A 255 -15.08 16.31 4.10
CA ASP A 255 -16.41 15.85 3.72
C ASP A 255 -16.34 14.66 2.75
N ASP A 256 -15.47 14.71 1.73
CA ASP A 256 -15.27 13.59 0.82
C ASP A 256 -14.61 12.38 1.52
N ALA A 257 -13.74 12.61 2.50
CA ALA A 257 -13.18 11.54 3.31
C ALA A 257 -14.26 10.83 4.13
N LEU A 258 -15.17 11.59 4.74
CA LEU A 258 -16.32 11.03 5.47
C LEU A 258 -17.28 10.27 4.52
N LYS A 259 -17.61 10.83 3.36
CA LYS A 259 -18.43 10.15 2.35
C LYS A 259 -17.81 8.84 1.89
N LEU A 260 -16.50 8.84 1.66
CA LEU A 260 -15.77 7.64 1.25
C LEU A 260 -15.81 6.56 2.34
N LYS A 261 -15.63 6.96 3.60
CA LYS A 261 -15.74 6.06 4.75
C LYS A 261 -17.12 5.44 4.86
N ILE A 262 -18.19 6.25 4.75
CA ILE A 262 -19.59 5.76 4.79
C ILE A 262 -19.85 4.79 3.62
N TYR A 263 -19.37 5.11 2.41
CA TYR A 263 -19.47 4.22 1.26
C TYR A 263 -18.77 2.88 1.53
N SER A 264 -17.58 2.92 2.10
CA SER A 264 -16.78 1.71 2.38
C SER A 264 -17.41 0.83 3.45
N ASP A 265 -18.00 1.40 4.51
CA ASP A 265 -18.70 0.64 5.54
C ASP A 265 -19.92 -0.06 4.98
N ARG A 266 -20.75 0.64 4.20
CA ARG A 266 -21.93 0.05 3.55
C ARG A 266 -21.53 -1.07 2.58
N LEU A 267 -20.44 -0.89 1.86
CA LEU A 267 -19.93 -1.90 0.94
C LEU A 267 -19.48 -3.16 1.70
N LEU A 268 -18.81 -3.00 2.85
CA LEU A 268 -18.45 -4.14 3.72
C LEU A 268 -19.68 -4.89 4.23
N GLU A 269 -20.72 -4.19 4.65
CA GLU A 269 -21.96 -4.78 5.11
C GLU A 269 -22.62 -5.60 4.00
N SER A 270 -22.67 -5.05 2.77
CA SER A 270 -23.28 -5.72 1.62
C SER A 270 -22.57 -6.98 1.13
N ILE A 271 -21.25 -7.09 1.37
CA ILE A 271 -20.43 -8.26 0.96
C ILE A 271 -20.36 -9.31 2.08
N SER A 272 -20.69 -8.93 3.32
CA SER A 272 -20.59 -9.81 4.50
C SER A 272 -21.92 -10.52 4.83
N GLY A 273 -23.03 -10.11 4.23
CA GLY A 273 -24.35 -10.75 4.29
C GLY A 273 -24.59 -11.65 3.11
#